data_5e45e89a312968d175464dfe6948da98
#
_entry.id   5e45e89a312968d175464dfe6948da98
#
_cell.length_a   1.000
_cell.length_b   1.000
_cell.length_c   1.000
_cell.angle_alpha   90.00
_cell.angle_beta   90.00
_cell.angle_gamma   90.00
#
_symmetry.space_group_name_H-M   'P 1'
#
loop_
_entity.id
_entity.type
_entity.pdbx_description
1 polymer ?
#
loop_
_entity_poly.entity_id
_entity_poly.type
_entity_poly.pdbx_seq_one_letter_code
_entity_poly.pdbx_strand_id
1 'polypeptide(L)'
;MKEEMEKLMQEEKTSYLQISCDVIEQELEQGKIEGSFTLESMSGKAIKGKVLVTDPRVEVQTNGFSSEVVKISYYFDGSHMEPEEEVSGSFVVITNLGEYDIPYTFSYPKKSFESSLGEIKNLFHFTNLARSNWQEALKFYFSDGFEVVLKKCGRRNAELYRALSVKKHEQYMDEFLHAIHKKIL
;
A
#
# COMPACT_ATOMS: atom_id res chain seq x y z
N MET A 1 -10.75 31.52 -29.15
CA MET A 1 -12.13 31.05 -29.46
C MET A 1 -12.28 29.54 -29.26
N LYS A 2 -11.50 28.67 -29.95
CA LYS A 2 -11.64 27.19 -29.78
C LYS A 2 -11.21 26.71 -28.41
N GLU A 3 -10.07 27.20 -27.91
CA GLU A 3 -9.57 26.91 -26.54
C GLU A 3 -10.47 27.48 -25.43
N GLU A 4 -11.06 28.65 -25.64
CA GLU A 4 -12.02 29.22 -24.69
C GLU A 4 -13.33 28.44 -24.66
N MET A 5 -13.82 27.99 -25.82
CA MET A 5 -15.00 27.11 -25.88
C MET A 5 -14.74 25.74 -25.25
N GLU A 6 -13.57 25.13 -25.45
CA GLU A 6 -13.18 23.88 -24.82
C GLU A 6 -13.05 24.04 -23.29
N LYS A 7 -12.51 25.17 -22.82
CA LYS A 7 -12.42 25.50 -21.40
C LYS A 7 -13.79 25.74 -20.77
N LEU A 8 -14.69 26.47 -21.45
CA LEU A 8 -16.07 26.66 -21.00
C LEU A 8 -16.88 25.35 -21.00
N MET A 9 -16.68 24.48 -22.00
CA MET A 9 -17.31 23.14 -22.02
C MET A 9 -16.75 22.21 -20.93
N GLN A 10 -15.49 22.35 -20.56
CA GLN A 10 -14.89 21.63 -19.44
C GLN A 10 -15.37 22.18 -18.09
N GLU A 11 -15.51 23.50 -17.96
CA GLU A 11 -16.07 24.16 -16.76
C GLU A 11 -17.57 23.83 -16.58
N GLU A 12 -18.36 23.76 -17.66
CA GLU A 12 -19.76 23.28 -17.60
C GLU A 12 -19.87 21.82 -17.21
N LYS A 13 -18.99 20.93 -17.71
CA LYS A 13 -18.96 19.51 -17.31
C LYS A 13 -18.63 19.32 -15.85
N THR A 14 -17.68 20.07 -15.31
CA THR A 14 -17.30 19.99 -13.89
C THR A 14 -18.36 20.58 -12.97
N SER A 15 -19.25 21.44 -13.46
CA SER A 15 -20.29 22.07 -12.64
C SER A 15 -21.47 21.13 -12.29
N TYR A 16 -21.61 19.99 -12.92
CA TYR A 16 -22.74 19.07 -12.72
C TYR A 16 -22.43 17.84 -11.88
N LEU A 17 -21.17 17.44 -11.75
CA LEU A 17 -20.72 16.32 -10.94
C LEU A 17 -19.65 16.78 -9.95
N GLN A 18 -19.91 16.58 -8.67
CA GLN A 18 -18.93 16.73 -7.61
C GLN A 18 -18.37 15.36 -7.22
N ILE A 19 -17.04 15.27 -7.15
CA ILE A 19 -16.30 14.09 -6.72
C ILE A 19 -15.62 14.44 -5.41
N SER A 20 -15.68 13.56 -4.41
CA SER A 20 -15.15 13.83 -3.06
C SER A 20 -13.62 13.91 -2.99
N CYS A 21 -12.91 13.48 -4.04
CA CYS A 21 -11.45 13.51 -4.12
C CYS A 21 -10.99 13.65 -5.58
N ASP A 22 -9.87 14.34 -5.78
CA ASP A 22 -9.23 14.47 -7.09
C ASP A 22 -8.14 13.42 -7.30
N VAL A 23 -7.53 12.95 -6.21
CA VAL A 23 -6.49 11.93 -6.17
C VAL A 23 -6.65 11.08 -4.91
N ILE A 24 -6.22 9.83 -4.98
CA ILE A 24 -6.24 8.91 -3.84
C ILE A 24 -4.82 8.40 -3.59
N GLU A 25 -4.26 8.78 -2.45
CA GLU A 25 -2.97 8.30 -1.99
C GLU A 25 -3.17 7.56 -0.66
N GLN A 26 -2.82 6.27 -0.61
CA GLN A 26 -2.99 5.45 0.58
C GLN A 26 -1.82 4.49 0.78
N GLU A 27 -1.45 4.28 2.04
CA GLU A 27 -0.50 3.25 2.43
C GLU A 27 -1.25 1.98 2.84
N LEU A 28 -0.65 0.81 2.57
CA LEU A 28 -1.23 -0.47 2.93
C LEU A 28 -1.27 -0.65 4.46
N GLU A 29 -2.44 -0.96 4.95
CA GLU A 29 -2.63 -1.44 6.33
C GLU A 29 -2.81 -2.96 6.32
N GLN A 30 -1.90 -3.68 6.97
CA GLN A 30 -1.92 -5.15 7.04
C GLN A 30 -1.97 -5.84 5.66
N GLY A 31 -1.34 -5.24 4.63
CA GLY A 31 -1.31 -5.78 3.28
C GLY A 31 -2.54 -5.48 2.42
N LYS A 32 -3.43 -4.61 2.88
CA LYS A 32 -4.69 -4.29 2.22
C LYS A 32 -4.94 -2.78 2.18
N ILE A 33 -5.75 -2.36 1.22
CA ILE A 33 -6.36 -1.04 1.21
C ILE A 33 -7.87 -1.20 1.00
N GLU A 34 -8.63 -0.58 1.87
CA GLU A 34 -10.07 -0.41 1.72
C GLU A 34 -10.40 1.07 1.75
N GLY A 35 -11.18 1.53 0.79
CA GLY A 35 -11.53 2.93 0.72
C GLY A 35 -12.81 3.18 -0.04
N SER A 36 -13.20 4.45 -0.09
CA SER A 36 -14.35 4.87 -0.86
C SER A 36 -14.26 6.34 -1.24
N PHE A 37 -14.89 6.70 -2.35
CA PHE A 37 -15.15 8.07 -2.74
C PHE A 37 -16.62 8.24 -3.13
N THR A 38 -17.09 9.49 -3.15
CA THR A 38 -18.49 9.80 -3.42
C THR A 38 -18.60 10.65 -4.67
N LEU A 39 -19.61 10.34 -5.47
CA LEU A 39 -20.05 11.11 -6.63
C LEU A 39 -21.39 11.74 -6.26
N GLU A 40 -21.53 13.05 -6.45
CA GLU A 40 -22.75 13.78 -6.14
C GLU A 40 -23.18 14.63 -7.34
N SER A 41 -24.47 14.55 -7.70
CA SER A 41 -25.06 15.35 -8.76
C SER A 41 -25.43 16.74 -8.25
N MET A 42 -24.74 17.75 -8.73
CA MET A 42 -25.07 19.15 -8.39
C MET A 42 -26.39 19.63 -8.99
N SER A 43 -26.94 18.88 -9.96
CA SER A 43 -28.23 19.21 -10.61
C SER A 43 -29.45 18.52 -9.97
N GLY A 44 -29.25 17.69 -8.93
CA GLY A 44 -30.32 16.90 -8.31
C GLY A 44 -30.89 15.78 -9.22
N LYS A 45 -30.22 15.48 -10.35
CA LYS A 45 -30.62 14.41 -11.24
C LYS A 45 -29.76 13.17 -10.99
N ALA A 46 -30.35 12.00 -11.19
CA ALA A 46 -29.63 10.74 -11.02
C ALA A 46 -28.42 10.64 -11.97
N ILE A 47 -27.26 10.38 -11.39
CA ILE A 47 -26.04 9.98 -12.09
C ILE A 47 -26.19 8.52 -12.46
N LYS A 48 -26.05 8.20 -13.74
CA LYS A 48 -26.04 6.81 -14.25
C LYS A 48 -24.67 6.55 -14.84
N GLY A 49 -24.06 5.45 -14.44
CA GLY A 49 -22.73 5.16 -14.93
C GLY A 49 -22.11 3.88 -14.39
N LYS A 50 -20.82 3.76 -14.63
CA LYS A 50 -19.97 2.66 -14.13
C LYS A 50 -18.59 3.20 -13.79
N VAL A 51 -17.87 2.45 -12.95
CA VAL A 51 -16.46 2.70 -12.67
C VAL A 51 -15.63 1.54 -13.20
N LEU A 52 -14.56 1.87 -13.91
CA LEU A 52 -13.53 0.93 -14.34
C LEU A 52 -12.24 1.23 -13.58
N VAL A 53 -11.37 0.24 -13.46
CA VAL A 53 -10.03 0.38 -12.88
C VAL A 53 -8.98 -0.06 -13.87
N THR A 54 -7.82 0.59 -13.83
CA THR A 54 -6.72 0.30 -14.75
C THR A 54 -5.83 -0.86 -14.28
N ASP A 55 -5.78 -1.13 -12.96
CA ASP A 55 -5.02 -2.25 -12.39
C ASP A 55 -5.98 -3.37 -11.93
N PRO A 56 -5.80 -4.62 -12.39
CA PRO A 56 -6.69 -5.73 -12.07
C PRO A 56 -6.67 -6.16 -10.58
N ARG A 57 -5.69 -5.70 -9.80
CA ARG A 57 -5.60 -5.96 -8.36
C ARG A 57 -6.54 -5.06 -7.54
N VAL A 58 -7.08 -4.01 -8.16
CA VAL A 58 -8.05 -3.12 -7.54
C VAL A 58 -9.46 -3.58 -7.90
N GLU A 59 -10.24 -3.90 -6.92
CA GLU A 59 -11.64 -4.31 -7.07
C GLU A 59 -12.57 -3.16 -6.68
N VAL A 60 -13.58 -2.89 -7.51
CA VAL A 60 -14.66 -1.95 -7.22
C VAL A 60 -15.94 -2.73 -6.95
N GLN A 61 -16.55 -2.51 -5.80
CA GLN A 61 -17.76 -3.24 -5.39
C GLN A 61 -19.01 -2.85 -6.19
N THR A 62 -19.01 -1.67 -6.81
CA THR A 62 -20.14 -1.10 -7.54
C THR A 62 -19.83 -0.97 -9.03
N ASN A 63 -20.20 -1.95 -9.83
CA ASN A 63 -19.96 -1.93 -11.27
C ASN A 63 -20.91 -1.03 -12.07
N GLY A 64 -22.07 -0.67 -11.51
CA GLY A 64 -23.03 0.21 -12.15
C GLY A 64 -23.92 0.89 -11.14
N PHE A 65 -24.32 2.12 -11.41
CA PHE A 65 -25.11 2.92 -10.48
C PHE A 65 -26.12 3.82 -11.19
N SER A 66 -27.18 4.19 -10.43
CA SER A 66 -28.20 5.16 -10.85
C SER A 66 -28.76 5.83 -9.60
N SER A 67 -28.17 6.95 -9.15
CA SER A 67 -28.58 7.70 -7.95
C SER A 67 -28.08 9.14 -8.03
N GLU A 68 -28.64 10.04 -7.25
CA GLU A 68 -28.14 11.42 -7.10
C GLU A 68 -26.80 11.48 -6.34
N VAL A 69 -26.64 10.58 -5.36
CA VAL A 69 -25.41 10.40 -4.59
C VAL A 69 -25.01 8.94 -4.68
N VAL A 70 -23.75 8.69 -5.05
CA VAL A 70 -23.21 7.34 -5.23
C VAL A 70 -21.92 7.22 -4.44
N LYS A 71 -21.85 6.27 -3.52
CA LYS A 71 -20.62 5.88 -2.84
C LYS A 71 -19.97 4.72 -3.58
N ILE A 72 -18.76 4.93 -4.07
CA ILE A 72 -17.95 3.91 -4.72
C ILE A 72 -16.96 3.39 -3.68
N SER A 73 -17.08 2.11 -3.34
CA SER A 73 -16.15 1.43 -2.45
C SER A 73 -15.18 0.59 -3.27
N TYR A 74 -13.92 0.61 -2.90
CA TYR A 74 -12.86 -0.16 -3.54
C TYR A 74 -12.04 -0.93 -2.52
N TYR A 75 -11.40 -1.98 -3.02
CA TYR A 75 -10.50 -2.86 -2.29
C TYR A 75 -9.26 -3.12 -3.13
N PHE A 76 -8.10 -3.16 -2.51
CA PHE A 76 -6.84 -3.54 -3.13
C PHE A 76 -6.12 -4.57 -2.27
N ASP A 77 -5.73 -5.69 -2.86
CA ASP A 77 -4.91 -6.72 -2.22
C ASP A 77 -3.43 -6.47 -2.54
N GLY A 78 -2.73 -5.92 -1.57
CA GLY A 78 -1.30 -5.66 -1.63
C GLY A 78 -0.45 -6.74 -0.95
N SER A 79 -1.00 -7.92 -0.64
CA SER A 79 -0.29 -9.00 0.08
C SER A 79 0.98 -9.48 -0.63
N HIS A 80 1.07 -9.28 -1.94
CA HIS A 80 2.22 -9.64 -2.78
C HIS A 80 3.17 -8.46 -3.07
N MET A 81 2.86 -7.26 -2.57
CA MET A 81 3.74 -6.11 -2.74
C MET A 81 5.02 -6.27 -1.92
N GLU A 82 6.12 -5.85 -2.52
CA GLU A 82 7.39 -5.73 -1.83
C GLU A 82 7.45 -4.41 -1.01
N PRO A 83 8.25 -4.37 0.07
CA PRO A 83 8.48 -3.12 0.81
C PRO A 83 8.98 -2.01 -0.11
N GLU A 84 8.40 -0.81 0.03
CA GLU A 84 8.68 0.37 -0.79
C GLU A 84 8.17 0.29 -2.24
N GLU A 85 7.40 -0.74 -2.61
CA GLU A 85 6.71 -0.81 -3.90
C GLU A 85 5.50 0.15 -3.91
N GLU A 86 5.27 0.75 -5.07
CA GLU A 86 4.12 1.60 -5.33
C GLU A 86 3.33 1.07 -6.52
N VAL A 87 2.01 1.13 -6.42
CA VAL A 87 1.08 0.75 -7.47
C VAL A 87 0.24 1.97 -7.81
N SER A 88 0.37 2.45 -9.03
CA SER A 88 -0.37 3.61 -9.53
C SER A 88 -1.32 3.23 -10.64
N GLY A 89 -2.48 3.87 -10.67
CA GLY A 89 -3.51 3.68 -11.67
C GLY A 89 -4.59 4.74 -11.59
N SER A 90 -5.75 4.48 -12.20
CA SER A 90 -6.90 5.37 -12.17
C SER A 90 -8.21 4.62 -12.01
N PHE A 91 -9.14 5.23 -11.29
CA PHE A 91 -10.56 4.93 -11.39
C PHE A 91 -11.16 5.76 -12.53
N VAL A 92 -11.58 5.11 -13.59
CA VAL A 92 -12.24 5.74 -14.73
C VAL A 92 -13.75 5.73 -14.49
N VAL A 93 -14.30 6.88 -14.15
CA VAL A 93 -15.72 7.07 -13.84
C VAL A 93 -16.44 7.51 -15.10
N ILE A 94 -17.21 6.63 -15.72
CA ILE A 94 -17.98 6.90 -16.94
C ILE A 94 -19.44 7.12 -16.54
N THR A 95 -19.95 8.31 -16.79
CA THR A 95 -21.32 8.69 -16.44
C THR A 95 -22.07 9.34 -17.59
N ASN A 96 -23.40 9.52 -17.43
CA ASN A 96 -24.22 10.32 -18.32
C ASN A 96 -23.86 11.83 -18.29
N LEU A 97 -23.03 12.27 -17.34
CA LEU A 97 -22.55 13.67 -17.19
C LEU A 97 -21.13 13.86 -17.71
N GLY A 98 -20.44 12.81 -18.05
CA GLY A 98 -19.07 12.84 -18.58
C GLY A 98 -18.21 11.69 -18.09
N GLU A 99 -16.94 11.74 -18.47
CA GLU A 99 -15.90 10.80 -18.06
C GLU A 99 -14.89 11.54 -17.20
N TYR A 100 -14.48 10.91 -16.10
CA TYR A 100 -13.59 11.49 -15.10
C TYR A 100 -12.56 10.46 -14.67
N ASP A 101 -11.31 10.87 -14.63
CA ASP A 101 -10.21 10.06 -14.12
C ASP A 101 -9.83 10.49 -12.70
N ILE A 102 -9.81 9.54 -11.77
CA ILE A 102 -9.34 9.74 -10.41
C ILE A 102 -8.07 8.91 -10.25
N PRO A 103 -6.90 9.51 -10.33
CA PRO A 103 -5.65 8.79 -10.14
C PRO A 103 -5.51 8.29 -8.71
N TYR A 104 -4.91 7.11 -8.55
CA TYR A 104 -4.55 6.59 -7.25
C TYR A 104 -3.10 6.14 -7.21
N THR A 105 -2.52 6.18 -6.00
CA THR A 105 -1.23 5.59 -5.68
C THR A 105 -1.36 4.84 -4.37
N PHE A 106 -1.10 3.55 -4.41
CA PHE A 106 -1.07 2.66 -3.26
C PHE A 106 0.37 2.27 -2.99
N SER A 107 0.85 2.55 -1.78
CA SER A 107 2.23 2.30 -1.41
C SER A 107 2.34 1.32 -0.25
N TYR A 108 3.39 0.50 -0.29
CA TYR A 108 3.77 -0.28 0.88
C TYR A 108 4.43 0.66 1.90
N PRO A 109 3.96 0.70 3.17
CA PRO A 109 4.48 1.65 4.14
C PRO A 109 5.98 1.44 4.35
N LYS A 110 6.72 2.52 4.29
CA LYS A 110 8.14 2.54 4.60
C LYS A 110 8.32 2.43 6.11
N LYS A 111 8.29 1.20 6.63
CA LYS A 111 8.59 0.97 8.05
C LYS A 111 10.08 1.18 8.28
N SER A 112 10.43 2.28 8.93
CA SER A 112 11.75 2.46 9.52
C SER A 112 11.77 1.85 10.92
N PHE A 113 12.84 1.12 11.23
CA PHE A 113 13.03 0.50 12.54
C PHE A 113 14.26 1.12 13.18
N GLU A 114 14.02 1.93 14.20
CA GLU A 114 15.07 2.60 14.96
C GLU A 114 15.61 1.68 16.07
N SER A 115 16.90 1.77 16.27
CA SER A 115 17.62 1.08 17.36
C SER A 115 18.59 2.03 18.07
N SER A 116 19.19 1.57 19.14
CA SER A 116 20.28 2.31 19.84
C SER A 116 21.48 2.63 18.95
N LEU A 117 21.62 1.98 17.79
CA LEU A 117 22.65 2.22 16.77
C LEU A 117 22.14 2.96 15.54
N GLY A 118 20.90 3.48 15.58
CA GLY A 118 20.23 4.10 14.44
C GLY A 118 19.32 3.14 13.68
N GLU A 119 18.90 3.53 12.48
CA GLU A 119 17.94 2.81 11.67
C GLU A 119 18.46 1.45 11.15
N ILE A 120 17.65 0.40 11.33
CA ILE A 120 17.94 -0.95 10.84
C ILE A 120 17.36 -1.12 9.43
N LYS A 121 18.21 -0.99 8.40
CA LYS A 121 17.81 -1.10 6.98
C LYS A 121 18.05 -2.48 6.37
N ASN A 122 18.96 -3.26 6.94
CA ASN A 122 19.42 -4.53 6.38
C ASN A 122 20.00 -5.45 7.47
N LEU A 123 20.34 -6.69 7.11
CA LEU A 123 20.93 -7.66 8.04
C LEU A 123 22.29 -7.25 8.60
N PHE A 124 23.04 -6.41 7.91
CA PHE A 124 24.31 -5.90 8.43
C PHE A 124 24.06 -4.98 9.63
N HIS A 125 23.08 -4.08 9.55
CA HIS A 125 22.71 -3.24 10.69
C HIS A 125 22.16 -4.07 11.85
N PHE A 126 21.33 -5.08 11.55
CA PHE A 126 20.83 -6.03 12.56
C PHE A 126 21.97 -6.79 13.23
N THR A 127 22.96 -7.30 12.49
CA THR A 127 24.08 -8.02 13.10
C THR A 127 24.97 -7.11 13.93
N ASN A 128 25.15 -5.85 13.56
CA ASN A 128 25.84 -4.87 14.40
C ASN A 128 25.07 -4.62 15.70
N LEU A 129 23.75 -4.50 15.64
CA LEU A 129 22.91 -4.40 16.83
C LEU A 129 23.06 -5.64 17.71
N ALA A 130 23.01 -6.85 17.14
CA ALA A 130 23.16 -8.10 17.88
C ALA A 130 24.51 -8.23 18.58
N ARG A 131 25.57 -7.65 18.03
CA ARG A 131 26.89 -7.60 18.65
C ARG A 131 26.97 -6.62 19.81
N SER A 132 26.32 -5.48 19.72
CA SER A 132 26.40 -4.40 20.70
C SER A 132 25.31 -4.47 21.76
N ASN A 133 24.11 -4.87 21.39
CA ASN A 133 22.94 -4.94 22.26
C ASN A 133 22.06 -6.14 21.89
N TRP A 134 22.44 -7.31 22.43
CA TRP A 134 21.74 -8.57 22.19
C TRP A 134 20.27 -8.55 22.56
N GLN A 135 19.91 -7.92 23.67
CA GLN A 135 18.52 -7.87 24.15
C GLN A 135 17.64 -7.04 23.20
N GLU A 136 18.16 -5.96 22.69
CA GLU A 136 17.43 -5.13 21.71
C GLU A 136 17.32 -5.84 20.36
N ALA A 137 18.39 -6.49 19.91
CA ALA A 137 18.37 -7.30 18.69
C ALA A 137 17.36 -8.45 18.79
N LEU A 138 17.25 -9.09 19.93
CA LEU A 138 16.27 -10.16 20.15
C LEU A 138 14.81 -9.63 20.05
N LYS A 139 14.54 -8.45 20.64
CA LYS A 139 13.23 -7.80 20.50
C LYS A 139 12.92 -7.46 19.03
N PHE A 140 13.90 -6.93 18.31
CA PHE A 140 13.75 -6.63 16.89
C PHE A 140 13.52 -7.90 16.06
N TYR A 141 14.24 -8.98 16.36
CA TYR A 141 14.10 -10.27 15.68
C TYR A 141 12.67 -10.82 15.76
N PHE A 142 11.98 -10.65 16.89
CA PHE A 142 10.58 -11.06 17.05
C PHE A 142 9.55 -10.02 16.60
N SER A 143 10.00 -8.89 16.06
CA SER A 143 9.11 -7.86 15.50
C SER A 143 8.86 -8.06 14.01
N ASP A 144 7.78 -7.49 13.49
CA ASP A 144 7.48 -7.45 12.05
C ASP A 144 8.63 -6.83 11.23
N GLY A 145 9.43 -5.96 11.86
CA GLY A 145 10.57 -5.30 11.25
C GLY A 145 11.65 -6.23 10.77
N PHE A 146 11.88 -7.30 11.48
CA PHE A 146 12.90 -8.28 11.09
C PHE A 146 12.52 -8.98 9.79
N GLU A 147 11.24 -9.31 9.58
CA GLU A 147 10.77 -9.92 8.35
C GLU A 147 10.98 -9.01 7.14
N VAL A 148 10.72 -7.70 7.28
CA VAL A 148 10.97 -6.70 6.24
C VAL A 148 12.45 -6.64 5.88
N VAL A 149 13.32 -6.58 6.89
CA VAL A 149 14.78 -6.58 6.68
C VAL A 149 15.25 -7.88 6.02
N LEU A 150 14.68 -9.01 6.41
CA LEU A 150 15.04 -10.32 5.88
C LEU A 150 14.64 -10.48 4.40
N LYS A 151 13.45 -9.99 4.01
CA LYS A 151 13.02 -9.98 2.60
C LYS A 151 14.00 -9.25 1.69
N LYS A 152 14.57 -8.14 2.16
CA LYS A 152 15.60 -7.36 1.44
C LYS A 152 16.94 -8.10 1.26
N CYS A 153 17.17 -9.19 1.98
CA CYS A 153 18.45 -9.92 1.97
C CYS A 153 18.53 -11.09 1.00
N GLY A 154 17.51 -11.27 0.18
CA GLY A 154 17.43 -12.31 -0.81
C GLY A 154 16.78 -13.61 -0.33
N ARG A 155 16.28 -14.36 -1.29
CA ARG A 155 15.42 -15.54 -1.12
C ARG A 155 16.00 -16.59 -0.17
N ARG A 156 17.29 -16.90 -0.30
CA ARG A 156 17.94 -17.96 0.51
C ARG A 156 17.89 -17.69 2.00
N ASN A 157 18.13 -16.44 2.41
CA ASN A 157 18.12 -16.06 3.82
C ASN A 157 16.70 -16.03 4.38
N ALA A 158 15.72 -15.58 3.58
CA ALA A 158 14.32 -15.61 3.94
C ALA A 158 13.80 -17.05 4.11
N GLU A 159 14.20 -17.99 3.23
CA GLU A 159 13.85 -19.40 3.34
C GLU A 159 14.46 -20.04 4.59
N LEU A 160 15.71 -19.73 4.90
CA LEU A 160 16.37 -20.23 6.11
C LEU A 160 15.66 -19.74 7.38
N TYR A 161 15.33 -18.44 7.44
CA TYR A 161 14.57 -17.87 8.54
C TYR A 161 13.21 -18.55 8.71
N ARG A 162 12.44 -18.70 7.63
CA ARG A 162 11.14 -19.37 7.67
C ARG A 162 11.25 -20.82 8.16
N ALA A 163 12.25 -21.54 7.69
CA ALA A 163 12.50 -22.91 8.13
C ALA A 163 12.79 -23.01 9.64
N LEU A 164 13.53 -22.07 10.18
CA LEU A 164 13.82 -21.97 11.61
C LEU A 164 12.59 -21.55 12.43
N SER A 165 11.81 -20.57 11.91
CA SER A 165 10.61 -20.06 12.57
C SER A 165 9.50 -21.12 12.68
N VAL A 166 9.33 -21.94 11.64
CA VAL A 166 8.32 -23.04 11.63
C VAL A 166 8.60 -24.07 12.72
N LYS A 167 9.86 -24.29 13.05
CA LYS A 167 10.24 -25.25 14.10
C LYS A 167 9.97 -24.75 15.53
N LYS A 168 9.65 -23.45 15.71
CA LYS A 168 9.25 -22.79 16.98
C LYS A 168 10.10 -23.16 18.20
N HIS A 169 11.37 -23.47 18.01
CA HIS A 169 12.26 -23.75 19.13
C HIS A 169 13.04 -22.48 19.48
N GLU A 170 12.69 -21.83 20.57
CA GLU A 170 13.43 -20.67 21.13
C GLU A 170 14.94 -20.98 21.17
N GLN A 171 15.31 -22.18 21.54
CA GLN A 171 16.70 -22.63 21.61
C GLN A 171 17.42 -22.50 20.26
N TYR A 172 16.81 -22.91 19.14
CA TYR A 172 17.42 -22.79 17.81
C TYR A 172 17.52 -21.34 17.36
N MET A 173 16.59 -20.51 17.79
CA MET A 173 16.62 -19.08 17.49
C MET A 173 17.78 -18.40 18.23
N ASP A 174 18.00 -18.73 19.49
CA ASP A 174 19.14 -18.25 20.26
C ASP A 174 20.46 -18.75 19.67
N GLU A 175 20.55 -20.01 19.28
CA GLU A 175 21.72 -20.57 18.62
C GLU A 175 22.01 -19.90 17.28
N PHE A 176 20.97 -19.61 16.48
CA PHE A 176 21.11 -18.91 15.20
C PHE A 176 21.62 -17.48 15.39
N LEU A 177 21.02 -16.75 16.31
CA LEU A 177 21.44 -15.38 16.63
C LEU A 177 22.85 -15.35 17.23
N HIS A 178 23.20 -16.31 18.09
CA HIS A 178 24.57 -16.49 18.58
C HIS A 178 25.57 -16.84 17.47
N ALA A 179 25.17 -17.67 16.49
CA ALA A 179 26.00 -17.99 15.36
C ALA A 179 26.28 -16.78 14.46
N ILE A 180 25.27 -15.92 14.25
CA ILE A 180 25.44 -14.64 13.55
C ILE A 180 26.39 -13.75 14.36
N HIS A 181 26.23 -13.64 15.65
CA HIS A 181 27.09 -12.85 16.51
C HIS A 181 28.55 -13.30 16.48
N LYS A 182 28.82 -14.61 16.42
CA LYS A 182 30.17 -15.18 16.35
C LYS A 182 30.82 -15.10 14.98
N LYS A 183 30.03 -15.15 13.88
CA LYS A 183 30.58 -15.12 12.51
C LYS A 183 31.02 -13.74 12.03
N ILE A 184 30.73 -12.71 12.78
CA ILE A 184 31.07 -11.33 12.44
C ILE A 184 32.32 -10.87 13.25
N LEU A 185 32.87 -11.74 14.05
CA LEU A 185 34.19 -11.64 14.64
C LEU A 185 35.24 -12.21 13.69
#